data_8ffdf9a0817124e7f5a407b5d106b701
#
_entry.id   8ffdf9a0817124e7f5a407b5d106b701
#
_cell.length_a   1.000
_cell.length_b   1.000
_cell.length_c   1.000
_cell.angle_alpha   90.00
_cell.angle_beta   90.00
_cell.angle_gamma   90.00
#
_symmetry.space_group_name_H-M   'P 1'
#
loop_
_entity.id
_entity.type
_entity.pdbx_description
1 polymer ?
#
loop_
_entity_poly.entity_id
_entity_poly.type
_entity_poly.pdbx_seq_one_letter_code
_entity_poly.pdbx_strand_id
1 'polypeptide(L)'
;MSVQLAVAPIAWSNSDLPQLGGDTPLETCLRESREAGFTGTESGAKYPMDPEKLGPLLQEYDLKLASGWFSGTLRECTVDEEWENLQEMLYTFKSCLLYTSPSPRDRYI
;
A
#
# COMPACT_ATOMS: atom_id res chain seq x y z
N MET A 1 4.18 -18.30 -17.52
CA MET A 1 3.91 -17.63 -16.24
C MET A 1 4.77 -16.39 -16.14
N SER A 2 4.16 -15.25 -15.97
CA SER A 2 4.89 -13.99 -15.84
C SER A 2 5.04 -13.61 -14.37
N VAL A 3 6.15 -12.97 -14.04
CA VAL A 3 6.39 -12.43 -12.70
C VAL A 3 6.15 -10.93 -12.73
N GLN A 4 5.37 -10.44 -11.78
CA GLN A 4 5.15 -9.02 -11.61
C GLN A 4 5.91 -8.55 -10.38
N LEU A 5 6.57 -7.41 -10.50
CA LEU A 5 7.37 -6.86 -9.42
C LEU A 5 6.74 -5.58 -8.88
N ALA A 6 6.75 -5.45 -7.57
CA ALA A 6 6.27 -4.26 -6.90
C ALA A 6 7.38 -3.69 -6.03
N VAL A 7 7.30 -2.40 -5.74
CA VAL A 7 8.34 -1.70 -4.98
C VAL A 7 7.71 -0.93 -3.82
N ALA A 8 8.43 -0.86 -2.69
CA ALA A 8 8.02 -0.07 -1.55
C ALA A 8 8.46 1.39 -1.71
N PRO A 9 7.64 2.36 -1.29
CA PRO A 9 7.98 3.78 -1.43
C PRO A 9 9.13 4.23 -0.52
N ILE A 10 9.58 3.39 0.38
CA ILE A 10 10.66 3.73 1.32
C ILE A 10 11.96 4.11 0.59
N ALA A 11 12.13 3.64 -0.64
CA ALA A 11 13.30 4.01 -1.45
C ALA A 11 13.30 5.50 -1.82
N TRP A 12 12.14 6.16 -1.82
CA TRP A 12 12.00 7.58 -2.15
C TRP A 12 11.79 8.45 -0.93
N SER A 13 11.09 7.95 0.08
CA SER A 13 10.85 8.70 1.31
C SER A 13 10.67 7.73 2.48
N ASN A 14 11.35 8.04 3.57
CA ASN A 14 11.31 7.21 4.76
C ASN A 14 10.51 7.92 5.85
N SER A 15 9.36 7.36 6.23
CA SER A 15 8.49 7.98 7.22
C SER A 15 9.07 7.94 8.63
N ASP A 16 9.97 6.99 8.90
CA ASP A 16 10.66 6.91 10.20
C ASP A 16 11.84 7.87 10.28
N LEU A 17 12.39 8.27 9.14
CA LEU A 17 13.51 9.20 9.04
C LEU A 17 13.16 10.28 8.01
N PRO A 18 12.33 11.26 8.40
CA PRO A 18 11.81 12.25 7.44
C PRO A 18 12.88 13.05 6.69
N GLN A 19 14.09 13.13 7.23
CA GLN A 19 15.20 13.77 6.55
C GLN A 19 15.65 13.02 5.29
N LEU A 20 15.22 11.78 5.14
CA LEU A 20 15.52 10.99 3.96
C LEU A 20 14.31 10.99 3.03
N GLY A 21 14.26 11.98 2.15
CA GLY A 21 13.22 12.08 1.13
C GLY A 21 11.88 12.58 1.62
N GLY A 22 11.81 13.21 2.80
CA GLY A 22 10.54 13.69 3.34
C GLY A 22 9.81 14.68 2.45
N ASP A 23 10.55 15.43 1.65
CA ASP A 23 10.01 16.43 0.70
C ASP A 23 9.88 15.88 -0.72
N THR A 24 10.16 14.61 -0.94
CA THR A 24 9.94 13.99 -2.26
C THR A 24 8.43 13.82 -2.49
N PRO A 25 7.87 14.40 -3.56
CA PRO A 25 6.44 14.26 -3.83
C PRO A 25 6.05 12.82 -4.14
N LEU A 26 4.82 12.44 -3.78
CA LEU A 26 4.30 11.12 -4.10
C LEU A 26 4.32 10.84 -5.60
N GLU A 27 3.99 11.84 -6.40
CA GLU A 27 3.97 11.72 -7.86
C GLU A 27 5.33 11.32 -8.42
N THR A 28 6.41 11.84 -7.84
CA THR A 28 7.77 11.46 -8.24
C THR A 28 8.01 9.97 -7.95
N CYS A 29 7.63 9.53 -6.76
CA CYS A 29 7.76 8.12 -6.38
C CYS A 29 7.00 7.21 -7.35
N LEU A 30 5.75 7.54 -7.65
CA LEU A 30 4.91 6.72 -8.53
C LEU A 30 5.45 6.71 -9.97
N ARG A 31 5.82 7.87 -10.50
CA ARG A 31 6.37 7.97 -11.84
C ARG A 31 7.65 7.16 -11.98
N GLU A 32 8.58 7.35 -11.05
CA GLU A 32 9.87 6.66 -11.11
C GLU A 32 9.74 5.16 -10.87
N SER A 33 8.79 4.75 -10.04
CA SER A 33 8.50 3.32 -9.85
C SER A 33 8.10 2.68 -11.18
N ARG A 34 7.24 3.35 -11.92
CA ARG A 34 6.82 2.81 -13.22
C ARG A 34 7.94 2.87 -14.26
N GLU A 35 8.70 3.94 -14.29
CA GLU A 35 9.84 4.08 -15.19
C GLU A 35 10.89 2.99 -14.96
N ALA A 36 11.06 2.58 -13.72
CA ALA A 36 11.99 1.52 -13.36
C ALA A 36 11.50 0.13 -13.76
N GLY A 37 10.24 0.00 -14.21
CA GLY A 37 9.70 -1.27 -14.68
C GLY A 37 8.81 -2.01 -13.69
N PHE A 38 8.52 -1.41 -12.54
CA PHE A 38 7.62 -2.04 -11.58
C PHE A 38 6.17 -1.91 -12.05
N THR A 39 5.38 -2.94 -11.76
CA THR A 39 3.96 -2.95 -12.10
C THR A 39 3.08 -2.69 -10.88
N GLY A 40 3.64 -2.72 -9.69
CA GLY A 40 2.91 -2.49 -8.47
C GLY A 40 3.71 -1.72 -7.44
N THR A 41 3.02 -1.28 -6.41
CA THR A 41 3.61 -0.53 -5.31
C THR A 41 3.00 -0.96 -3.99
N GLU A 42 3.80 -0.89 -2.93
CA GLU A 42 3.30 -0.99 -1.57
C GLU A 42 2.79 0.39 -1.15
N SER A 43 1.70 0.43 -0.38
CA SER A 43 1.21 1.71 0.12
C SER A 43 2.17 2.28 1.16
N GLY A 44 2.17 3.60 1.29
CA GLY A 44 3.01 4.30 2.25
C GLY A 44 2.29 5.50 2.85
N ALA A 45 2.98 6.21 3.73
CA ALA A 45 2.40 7.31 4.50
C ALA A 45 1.82 8.44 3.64
N LYS A 46 2.37 8.65 2.46
CA LYS A 46 1.92 9.71 1.55
C LYS A 46 0.77 9.29 0.64
N TYR A 47 0.43 8.02 0.66
CA TYR A 47 -0.63 7.50 -0.22
C TYR A 47 -2.00 7.79 0.40
N PRO A 48 -2.99 8.17 -0.41
CA PRO A 48 -4.35 8.30 0.11
C PRO A 48 -4.87 6.94 0.55
N MET A 49 -5.60 6.92 1.66
CA MET A 49 -6.19 5.69 2.19
C MET A 49 -7.56 5.40 1.56
N ASP A 50 -8.21 6.43 1.04
CA ASP A 50 -9.50 6.28 0.38
C ASP A 50 -9.31 5.56 -0.95
N PRO A 51 -9.92 4.37 -1.15
CA PRO A 51 -9.75 3.63 -2.40
C PRO A 51 -10.30 4.37 -3.61
N GLU A 52 -11.26 5.27 -3.43
CA GLU A 52 -11.79 6.08 -4.52
C GLU A 52 -10.78 7.11 -5.03
N LYS A 53 -9.78 7.43 -4.21
CA LYS A 53 -8.68 8.33 -4.57
C LYS A 53 -7.44 7.53 -4.96
N LEU A 54 -7.13 6.49 -4.21
CA LEU A 54 -5.93 5.69 -4.43
C LEU A 54 -6.00 4.90 -5.74
N GLY A 55 -7.14 4.29 -6.03
CA GLY A 55 -7.30 3.52 -7.25
C GLY A 55 -7.02 4.31 -8.51
N PRO A 56 -7.73 5.43 -8.74
CA PRO A 56 -7.49 6.27 -9.91
C PRO A 56 -6.08 6.85 -9.96
N LEU A 57 -5.51 7.22 -8.80
CA LEU A 57 -4.15 7.74 -8.74
C LEU A 57 -3.14 6.71 -9.24
N LEU A 58 -3.22 5.49 -8.75
CA LEU A 58 -2.32 4.43 -9.19
C LEU A 58 -2.52 4.09 -10.65
N GLN A 59 -3.77 4.11 -11.11
CA GLN A 59 -4.11 3.83 -12.50
C GLN A 59 -3.48 4.86 -13.44
N GLU A 60 -3.42 6.12 -13.01
CA GLU A 60 -2.79 7.19 -13.78
C GLU A 60 -1.33 6.88 -14.08
N TYR A 61 -0.64 6.21 -13.18
CA TYR A 61 0.77 5.83 -13.37
C TYR A 61 0.93 4.39 -13.82
N ASP A 62 -0.16 3.73 -14.16
CA ASP A 62 -0.16 2.32 -14.58
C ASP A 62 0.48 1.41 -13.52
N LEU A 63 0.16 1.68 -12.27
CA LEU A 63 0.59 0.91 -11.13
C LEU A 63 -0.61 0.31 -10.42
N LYS A 64 -0.39 -0.76 -9.69
CA LYS A 64 -1.43 -1.38 -8.88
C LYS A 64 -0.93 -1.55 -7.45
N LEU A 65 -1.87 -1.56 -6.51
CA LEU A 65 -1.53 -1.76 -5.11
C LEU A 65 -1.22 -3.23 -4.89
N ALA A 66 -0.02 -3.52 -4.37
CA ALA A 66 0.42 -4.89 -4.13
C ALA A 66 0.36 -5.28 -2.66
N SER A 67 0.64 -4.34 -1.75
CA SER A 67 0.65 -4.61 -0.33
C SER A 67 0.65 -3.32 0.46
N GLY A 68 0.67 -3.43 1.77
CA GLY A 68 0.77 -2.30 2.67
C GLY A 68 1.20 -2.76 4.04
N TRP A 69 1.24 -1.83 4.97
CA TRP A 69 1.70 -2.09 6.33
C TRP A 69 0.64 -1.62 7.32
N PHE A 70 0.32 -2.45 8.27
CA PHE A 70 -0.53 -2.08 9.40
C PHE A 70 0.24 -2.29 10.69
N SER A 71 0.34 -1.23 11.50
CA SER A 71 0.98 -1.30 12.81
C SER A 71 -0.05 -1.59 13.88
N GLY A 72 -0.05 -2.81 14.38
CA GLY A 72 -0.97 -3.22 15.42
C GLY A 72 -0.62 -2.61 16.77
N THR A 73 -1.65 -2.32 17.58
CA THR A 73 -1.48 -1.70 18.90
C THR A 73 -2.19 -2.50 20.00
N LEU A 74 -2.23 -3.82 19.85
CA LEU A 74 -2.91 -4.69 20.82
C LEU A 74 -2.39 -4.58 22.25
N ARG A 75 -1.20 -4.03 22.42
CA ARG A 75 -0.66 -3.78 23.77
C ARG A 75 -1.31 -2.57 24.44
N GLU A 76 -1.96 -1.73 23.66
CA GLU A 76 -2.49 -0.45 24.12
C GLU A 76 -4.01 -0.34 23.98
N CYS A 77 -4.64 -1.30 23.30
CA CYS A 77 -6.08 -1.27 23.07
C CYS A 77 -6.67 -2.68 23.10
N THR A 78 -8.01 -2.77 23.11
CA THR A 78 -8.72 -4.04 23.08
C THR A 78 -8.71 -4.64 21.68
N VAL A 79 -9.04 -5.91 21.59
CA VAL A 79 -9.17 -6.59 20.29
C VAL A 79 -10.22 -5.92 19.43
N ASP A 80 -11.34 -5.51 20.02
CA ASP A 80 -12.42 -4.85 19.29
C ASP A 80 -11.98 -3.50 18.73
N GLU A 81 -11.24 -2.73 19.52
CA GLU A 81 -10.69 -1.45 19.05
C GLU A 81 -9.69 -1.66 17.92
N GLU A 82 -8.81 -2.66 18.05
CA GLU A 82 -7.84 -2.99 17.01
C GLU A 82 -8.55 -3.41 15.72
N TRP A 83 -9.60 -4.19 15.84
CA TRP A 83 -10.39 -4.61 14.69
C TRP A 83 -10.98 -3.42 13.94
N GLU A 84 -11.51 -2.43 14.69
CA GLU A 84 -12.03 -1.21 14.08
C GLU A 84 -10.93 -0.41 13.37
N ASN A 85 -9.76 -0.31 14.01
CA ASN A 85 -8.63 0.41 13.43
C ASN A 85 -8.15 -0.23 12.12
N LEU A 86 -8.28 -1.55 12.02
CA LEU A 86 -7.85 -2.28 10.84
C LEU A 86 -8.83 -2.15 9.67
N GLN A 87 -10.10 -1.83 9.93
CA GLN A 87 -11.15 -1.86 8.90
C GLN A 87 -10.85 -0.96 7.71
N GLU A 88 -10.35 0.25 7.95
CA GLU A 88 -10.06 1.19 6.87
C GLU A 88 -9.04 0.62 5.89
N MET A 89 -7.97 0.04 6.43
CA MET A 89 -6.94 -0.55 5.59
C MET A 89 -7.43 -1.80 4.86
N LEU A 90 -8.24 -2.63 5.52
CA LEU A 90 -8.84 -3.79 4.89
C LEU A 90 -9.74 -3.39 3.72
N TYR A 91 -10.52 -2.34 3.90
CA TYR A 91 -11.38 -1.82 2.84
C TYR A 91 -10.57 -1.33 1.66
N THR A 92 -9.52 -0.57 1.92
CA THR A 92 -8.62 -0.08 0.87
C THR A 92 -7.98 -1.24 0.11
N PHE A 93 -7.46 -2.21 0.82
CA PHE A 93 -6.81 -3.36 0.21
C PHE A 93 -7.79 -4.20 -0.60
N LYS A 94 -8.95 -4.45 -0.05
CA LYS A 94 -9.98 -5.21 -0.76
C LYS A 94 -10.37 -4.56 -2.08
N SER A 95 -10.39 -3.23 -2.09
CA SER A 95 -10.81 -2.45 -3.27
C SER A 95 -9.71 -2.26 -4.29
N CYS A 96 -8.44 -2.20 -3.87
CA CYS A 96 -7.34 -1.76 -4.72
C CYS A 96 -6.23 -2.77 -4.95
N LEU A 97 -6.22 -3.92 -4.27
CA LEU A 97 -5.14 -4.89 -4.45
C LEU A 97 -5.04 -5.37 -5.90
N LEU A 98 -3.80 -5.39 -6.40
CA LEU A 98 -3.48 -5.92 -7.71
C LEU A 98 -3.90 -7.38 -7.86
N TYR A 99 -3.76 -8.13 -6.78
CA TYR A 99 -3.81 -9.57 -6.83
C TYR A 99 -4.63 -10.08 -5.67
N THR A 100 -5.66 -10.82 -6.01
CA THR A 100 -6.56 -11.39 -5.02
C THR A 100 -6.44 -12.91 -5.00
N SER A 101 -5.22 -13.43 -5.21
CA SER A 101 -4.99 -14.86 -5.08
C SER A 101 -5.33 -15.26 -3.65
N PRO A 102 -6.14 -16.27 -3.48
CA PRO A 102 -6.46 -16.72 -2.14
C PRO A 102 -5.19 -17.20 -1.45
N SER A 103 -4.90 -16.64 -0.28
CA SER A 103 -3.90 -17.22 0.60
C SER A 103 -4.44 -18.54 1.13
N PRO A 104 -3.61 -19.39 1.71
CA PRO A 104 -4.11 -20.60 2.35
C PRO A 104 -5.22 -20.32 3.36
N ARG A 105 -5.16 -19.17 3.99
CA ARG A 105 -6.16 -18.72 4.95
C ARG A 105 -7.50 -18.47 4.28
N ASP A 106 -7.51 -17.83 3.13
CA ASP A 106 -8.73 -17.48 2.41
C ASP A 106 -9.47 -18.72 1.92
N ARG A 107 -8.75 -19.79 1.71
CA ARG A 107 -9.34 -21.06 1.24
C ARG A 107 -10.19 -21.74 2.29
N TYR A 108 -10.03 -21.37 3.54
CA TYR A 108 -10.71 -22.01 4.67
C TYR A 108 -11.78 -21.15 5.31
N ILE A 109 -12.09 -20.03 4.74
CA ILE A 109 -13.10 -19.11 5.26
C ILE A 109 -14.37 -19.20 4.43
#